data_7fe43c256e49cdf940dd6215a6e37671
#
_entry.id   7fe43c256e49cdf940dd6215a6e37671
#
_cell.length_a   1.000
_cell.length_b   1.000
_cell.length_c   1.000
_cell.angle_alpha   90.00
_cell.angle_beta   90.00
_cell.angle_gamma   90.00
#
_symmetry.space_group_name_H-M   'P 1'
#
loop_
_entity.id
_entity.type
_entity.pdbx_description
1 polymer ?
#
loop_
_entity_poly.entity_id
_entity_poly.type
_entity_poly.pdbx_seq_one_letter_code
_entity_poly.pdbx_strand_id
1 'polypeptide(L)'
;MTRPIPRRRLTAALTVCALGAALLGGGPAWASNDVLAPGTTIFNDPHSSTKEAAHELRGQARRDALLLSKIPSSTWFTDGSPAEVERDVRKLVKRTGAKVPVLVAYNIPFRDCALYSAGGARDVAEYKAWIDGFAAGIGREEVAVVLEPDGLGVIPWYTTLDGQLESCRPPEYDPETTGRDAAAERFEMLNYAVDRLKEQPNAVVYLDGTNTSWLNVGEATDRLVKAGVERADGFFLNVSNYEFTENSVAYGTWISRCIAYATQVAPGDYASCGNQYWSGGPANDWTGVTLSNQGIWSLTATDPALNTAGIDSRYDAALGDIEPTTHFVVDTSRNGRGAWAAPAGVYPDAETWCNPPDRGLGLRPTTDTGNELVDAFLWIKIPGESDGECFRGLGGPEDPERGMVDPPAGHWFPEQARELIELAQPPLRHP
;
A
#
# COMPACT_ATOMS: atom_id res chain seq x y z
N MET A 1 70.98 -71.87 -21.61
CA MET A 1 71.15 -70.54 -20.99
C MET A 1 70.14 -69.61 -21.60
N THR A 2 69.00 -69.48 -21.03
CA THR A 2 67.94 -68.63 -21.51
C THR A 2 67.34 -67.84 -20.35
N ARG A 3 67.51 -66.55 -20.36
CA ARG A 3 66.99 -65.61 -19.34
C ARG A 3 65.48 -65.39 -19.52
N PRO A 4 64.64 -65.30 -18.48
CA PRO A 4 63.25 -65.02 -18.57
C PRO A 4 62.97 -63.51 -18.57
N ILE A 5 61.98 -63.10 -19.35
CA ILE A 5 61.50 -61.75 -19.50
C ILE A 5 60.45 -61.43 -18.37
N PRO A 6 60.49 -60.29 -17.69
CA PRO A 6 59.55 -60.00 -16.67
C PRO A 6 58.20 -59.49 -17.27
N ARG A 7 57.09 -60.08 -16.85
CA ARG A 7 55.71 -59.66 -17.14
C ARG A 7 55.32 -58.38 -16.31
N ARG A 8 55.09 -57.30 -16.99
CA ARG A 8 54.41 -56.10 -16.40
C ARG A 8 52.96 -56.41 -16.12
N ARG A 9 52.55 -56.25 -14.88
CA ARG A 9 51.10 -56.22 -14.51
C ARG A 9 50.57 -54.83 -14.74
N LEU A 10 49.58 -54.66 -15.61
CA LEU A 10 48.71 -53.46 -15.70
C LEU A 10 47.69 -53.53 -14.56
N THR A 11 47.76 -52.61 -13.64
CA THR A 11 46.73 -52.34 -12.66
C THR A 11 45.78 -51.32 -13.30
N ALA A 12 44.58 -51.76 -13.65
CA ALA A 12 43.49 -50.87 -14.06
C ALA A 12 42.86 -50.23 -12.80
N ALA A 13 43.02 -48.93 -12.66
CA ALA A 13 42.29 -48.14 -11.66
C ALA A 13 40.90 -47.80 -12.20
N LEU A 14 39.88 -48.40 -11.62
CA LEU A 14 38.49 -47.98 -11.85
C LEU A 14 38.23 -46.71 -11.03
N THR A 15 38.13 -45.58 -11.72
CA THR A 15 37.60 -44.32 -11.13
C THR A 15 36.07 -44.36 -11.19
N VAL A 16 35.47 -44.62 -10.05
CA VAL A 16 34.00 -44.46 -9.89
C VAL A 16 33.71 -42.98 -9.76
N CYS A 17 33.19 -42.35 -10.82
CA CYS A 17 32.56 -41.03 -10.74
C CYS A 17 31.16 -41.19 -10.10
N ALA A 18 31.04 -40.86 -8.82
CA ALA A 18 29.73 -40.65 -8.19
C ALA A 18 29.20 -39.31 -8.68
N LEU A 19 28.25 -39.34 -9.62
CA LEU A 19 27.38 -38.18 -9.91
C LEU A 19 26.40 -38.04 -8.73
N GLY A 20 26.71 -37.13 -7.82
CA GLY A 20 25.77 -36.62 -6.85
C GLY A 20 24.78 -35.71 -7.57
N ALA A 21 23.58 -36.19 -7.88
CA ALA A 21 22.46 -35.34 -8.24
C ALA A 21 21.98 -34.61 -6.97
N ALA A 22 22.46 -33.39 -6.77
CA ALA A 22 21.82 -32.46 -5.84
C ALA A 22 20.49 -32.07 -6.45
N LEU A 23 19.43 -32.67 -5.96
CA LEU A 23 18.07 -32.15 -6.14
C LEU A 23 17.99 -30.82 -5.34
N LEU A 24 18.32 -29.74 -6.00
CA LEU A 24 17.92 -28.41 -5.55
C LEU A 24 16.38 -28.37 -5.71
N GLY A 25 15.69 -28.60 -4.62
CA GLY A 25 14.28 -28.25 -4.46
C GLY A 25 14.18 -26.72 -4.46
N GLY A 26 14.23 -26.12 -5.64
CA GLY A 26 13.82 -24.75 -5.82
C GLY A 26 12.32 -24.75 -5.82
N GLY A 27 11.68 -24.37 -4.70
CA GLY A 27 10.37 -23.77 -4.73
C GLY A 27 10.45 -22.53 -5.64
N PRO A 28 9.31 -22.04 -6.16
CA PRO A 28 9.33 -20.82 -6.93
C PRO A 28 9.96 -19.72 -6.04
N ALA A 29 11.20 -19.34 -6.34
CA ALA A 29 11.75 -18.11 -5.84
C ALA A 29 10.87 -17.02 -6.47
N TRP A 30 10.00 -16.43 -5.69
CA TRP A 30 9.40 -15.17 -6.02
C TRP A 30 10.57 -14.22 -6.22
N ALA A 31 10.78 -13.81 -7.47
CA ALA A 31 11.86 -12.90 -7.79
C ALA A 31 11.63 -11.65 -6.94
N SER A 32 12.60 -11.31 -6.10
CA SER A 32 12.65 -9.99 -5.47
C SER A 32 12.45 -8.98 -6.59
N ASN A 33 11.51 -8.08 -6.38
CA ASN A 33 11.18 -7.05 -7.33
C ASN A 33 12.39 -6.15 -7.57
N ASP A 34 13.11 -6.38 -8.67
CA ASP A 34 14.34 -5.63 -8.98
C ASP A 34 14.05 -4.12 -9.16
N VAL A 35 12.81 -3.73 -9.44
CA VAL A 35 12.40 -2.33 -9.67
C VAL A 35 12.50 -1.48 -8.39
N LEU A 36 12.11 -2.02 -7.24
CA LEU A 36 12.25 -1.37 -5.93
C LEU A 36 13.33 -2.03 -5.06
N ALA A 37 14.35 -2.63 -5.68
CA ALA A 37 15.48 -3.19 -4.94
C ALA A 37 16.14 -2.16 -4.00
N PRO A 38 16.73 -2.58 -2.88
CA PRO A 38 17.43 -1.68 -1.95
C PRO A 38 18.42 -0.77 -2.67
N GLY A 39 18.37 0.54 -2.38
CA GLY A 39 19.19 1.56 -3.03
C GLY A 39 18.60 2.14 -4.33
N THR A 40 17.44 1.68 -4.79
CA THR A 40 16.74 2.26 -5.94
C THR A 40 16.39 3.74 -5.67
N THR A 41 16.67 4.60 -6.65
CA THR A 41 16.34 6.02 -6.55
C THR A 41 14.93 6.29 -7.05
N ILE A 42 14.05 6.78 -6.18
CA ILE A 42 12.70 7.20 -6.56
C ILE A 42 12.77 8.50 -7.38
N PHE A 43 11.98 8.56 -8.44
CA PHE A 43 11.90 9.74 -9.31
C PHE A 43 11.18 10.90 -8.61
N ASN A 44 11.78 12.08 -8.64
CA ASN A 44 11.17 13.33 -8.22
C ASN A 44 10.77 14.14 -9.44
N ASP A 45 9.47 14.26 -9.69
CA ASP A 45 8.97 14.94 -10.89
C ASP A 45 9.21 16.46 -10.82
N PRO A 46 9.97 17.03 -11.78
CA PRO A 46 10.14 18.49 -11.86
C PRO A 46 8.85 19.24 -12.23
N HIS A 47 7.80 18.53 -12.61
CA HIS A 47 6.46 19.05 -12.93
C HIS A 47 5.39 18.52 -11.95
N SER A 48 5.77 18.23 -10.68
CA SER A 48 4.82 17.81 -9.66
C SER A 48 3.83 18.93 -9.31
N SER A 49 2.62 18.55 -8.89
CA SER A 49 1.59 19.49 -8.38
C SER A 49 2.13 20.41 -7.28
N THR A 50 2.98 19.87 -6.37
CA THR A 50 3.69 20.64 -5.34
C THR A 50 4.52 21.78 -5.95
N LYS A 51 5.18 21.52 -7.09
CA LYS A 51 6.00 22.53 -7.77
C LYS A 51 5.13 23.53 -8.51
N GLU A 52 4.03 23.08 -9.09
CA GLU A 52 3.04 23.97 -9.71
C GLU A 52 2.42 24.89 -8.67
N ALA A 53 2.00 24.37 -7.52
CA ALA A 53 1.53 25.18 -6.39
C ALA A 53 2.55 26.24 -5.97
N ALA A 54 3.83 25.91 -5.92
CA ALA A 54 4.89 26.88 -5.59
C ALA A 54 5.01 28.04 -6.59
N HIS A 55 4.55 27.89 -7.84
CA HIS A 55 4.54 29.00 -8.81
C HIS A 55 3.44 30.03 -8.53
N GLU A 56 2.33 29.59 -7.96
CA GLU A 56 1.16 30.43 -7.65
C GLU A 56 1.30 31.11 -6.27
N LEU A 57 2.01 30.47 -5.35
CA LEU A 57 2.17 30.90 -3.96
C LEU A 57 3.23 32.02 -3.80
N ARG A 58 3.17 32.72 -2.66
CA ARG A 58 4.12 33.76 -2.27
C ARG A 58 4.59 33.58 -0.82
N GLY A 59 5.65 34.31 -0.45
CA GLY A 59 6.13 34.35 0.93
C GLY A 59 6.52 32.98 1.49
N GLN A 60 6.04 32.65 2.66
CA GLN A 60 6.39 31.41 3.36
C GLN A 60 5.73 30.18 2.70
N ALA A 61 4.45 30.26 2.32
CA ALA A 61 3.77 29.15 1.65
C ALA A 61 4.52 28.69 0.38
N ARG A 62 5.07 29.62 -0.40
CA ARG A 62 5.94 29.27 -1.53
C ARG A 62 7.22 28.55 -1.10
N ARG A 63 7.86 29.00 0.00
CA ARG A 63 9.08 28.34 0.49
C ARG A 63 8.79 26.91 0.95
N ASP A 64 7.66 26.71 1.61
CA ASP A 64 7.20 25.41 2.10
C ASP A 64 6.94 24.45 0.92
N ALA A 65 6.20 24.88 -0.09
CA ALA A 65 5.98 24.11 -1.31
C ALA A 65 7.29 23.79 -2.06
N LEU A 66 8.22 24.77 -2.18
CA LEU A 66 9.53 24.53 -2.78
C LEU A 66 10.41 23.57 -1.96
N LEU A 67 10.26 23.53 -0.64
CA LEU A 67 10.94 22.57 0.22
C LEU A 67 10.43 21.16 0.00
N LEU A 68 9.11 20.99 0.04
CA LEU A 68 8.45 19.69 -0.21
C LEU A 68 8.74 19.18 -1.63
N SER A 69 8.74 20.05 -2.65
CA SER A 69 9.02 19.66 -4.03
C SER A 69 10.43 19.11 -4.30
N LYS A 70 11.33 19.15 -3.30
CA LYS A 70 12.66 18.53 -3.39
C LYS A 70 12.65 17.04 -3.02
N ILE A 71 11.56 16.56 -2.45
CA ILE A 71 11.42 15.17 -1.98
C ILE A 71 10.52 14.43 -2.97
N PRO A 72 10.90 13.23 -3.41
CA PRO A 72 10.07 12.45 -4.31
C PRO A 72 8.68 12.19 -3.74
N SER A 73 7.65 12.37 -4.56
CA SER A 73 6.27 11.95 -4.28
C SER A 73 5.67 11.29 -5.51
N SER A 74 4.56 10.61 -5.36
CA SER A 74 3.84 9.97 -6.45
C SER A 74 3.24 11.00 -7.42
N THR A 75 2.81 10.50 -8.59
CA THR A 75 1.96 11.25 -9.53
C THR A 75 0.64 10.53 -9.66
N TRP A 76 -0.47 11.24 -9.39
CA TRP A 76 -1.82 10.70 -9.44
C TRP A 76 -2.44 10.89 -10.83
N PHE A 77 -3.08 9.83 -11.34
CA PHE A 77 -3.88 9.82 -12.55
C PHE A 77 -5.31 9.45 -12.15
N THR A 78 -6.23 10.38 -12.33
CA THR A 78 -7.56 10.32 -11.68
C THR A 78 -8.72 10.40 -12.67
N ASP A 79 -8.45 10.72 -13.94
CA ASP A 79 -9.45 11.00 -14.97
C ASP A 79 -8.87 10.93 -16.39
N GLY A 80 -9.57 11.49 -17.34
CA GLY A 80 -9.19 11.57 -18.74
C GLY A 80 -9.64 10.36 -19.56
N SER A 81 -9.62 10.52 -20.88
CA SER A 81 -9.86 9.41 -21.82
C SER A 81 -8.69 8.44 -21.84
N PRO A 82 -8.85 7.20 -22.33
CA PRO A 82 -7.74 6.24 -22.50
C PRO A 82 -6.54 6.80 -23.26
N ALA A 83 -6.77 7.61 -24.30
CA ALA A 83 -5.69 8.23 -25.07
C ALA A 83 -4.97 9.37 -24.31
N GLU A 84 -5.68 10.07 -23.46
CA GLU A 84 -5.10 11.13 -22.62
C GLU A 84 -4.23 10.53 -21.54
N VAL A 85 -4.71 9.56 -20.79
CA VAL A 85 -3.91 8.90 -19.75
C VAL A 85 -2.69 8.20 -20.34
N GLU A 86 -2.81 7.52 -21.50
CA GLU A 86 -1.67 6.95 -22.20
C GLU A 86 -0.61 7.99 -22.52
N ARG A 87 -1.02 9.12 -23.09
CA ARG A 87 -0.12 10.22 -23.43
C ARG A 87 0.60 10.77 -22.20
N ASP A 88 -0.13 11.00 -21.11
CA ASP A 88 0.37 11.67 -19.93
C ASP A 88 1.28 10.76 -19.10
N VAL A 89 0.94 9.48 -18.93
CA VAL A 89 1.83 8.46 -18.35
C VAL A 89 3.11 8.35 -19.19
N ARG A 90 2.98 8.20 -20.51
CA ARG A 90 4.14 8.11 -21.41
C ARG A 90 5.05 9.34 -21.35
N LYS A 91 4.47 10.53 -21.24
CA LYS A 91 5.23 11.77 -21.07
C LYS A 91 6.01 11.79 -19.75
N LEU A 92 5.42 11.26 -18.68
CA LEU A 92 6.08 11.17 -17.39
C LEU A 92 7.23 10.16 -17.43
N VAL A 93 6.97 8.92 -17.79
CA VAL A 93 7.98 7.84 -17.74
C VAL A 93 9.18 8.10 -18.65
N LYS A 94 8.99 8.78 -19.77
CA LYS A 94 10.11 9.17 -20.67
C LYS A 94 11.11 10.16 -20.08
N ARG A 95 10.80 10.83 -18.97
CA ARG A 95 11.70 11.81 -18.34
C ARG A 95 12.36 11.33 -17.06
N THR A 96 12.10 10.09 -16.63
CA THR A 96 12.61 9.56 -15.36
C THR A 96 14.09 9.19 -15.38
N GLY A 97 14.62 8.85 -16.55
CA GLY A 97 15.98 8.32 -16.70
C GLY A 97 16.12 6.96 -15.99
N ALA A 98 17.12 6.84 -15.13
CA ALA A 98 17.35 5.62 -14.33
C ALA A 98 16.67 5.66 -12.94
N LYS A 99 15.60 6.44 -12.80
CA LYS A 99 14.86 6.59 -11.53
C LYS A 99 13.47 6.02 -11.70
N VAL A 100 12.95 5.40 -10.64
CA VAL A 100 11.63 4.77 -10.65
C VAL A 100 10.55 5.76 -10.20
N PRO A 101 9.58 6.09 -11.06
CA PRO A 101 8.43 6.89 -10.66
C PRO A 101 7.41 6.02 -9.91
N VAL A 102 6.70 6.65 -8.98
CA VAL A 102 5.53 6.08 -8.31
C VAL A 102 4.29 6.68 -8.96
N LEU A 103 3.50 5.85 -9.62
CA LEU A 103 2.29 6.23 -10.33
C LEU A 103 1.07 5.74 -9.57
N VAL A 104 0.11 6.59 -9.30
CA VAL A 104 -1.16 6.21 -8.69
C VAL A 104 -2.23 6.17 -9.78
N ALA A 105 -2.80 4.99 -10.01
CA ALA A 105 -4.01 4.82 -10.79
C ALA A 105 -5.21 4.94 -9.85
N TYR A 106 -6.05 5.96 -10.02
CA TYR A 106 -7.18 6.25 -9.13
C TYR A 106 -8.41 6.66 -9.94
N ASN A 107 -9.00 5.70 -10.62
CA ASN A 107 -10.13 5.94 -11.54
C ASN A 107 -11.22 4.86 -11.48
N ILE A 108 -11.25 4.06 -10.40
CA ILE A 108 -12.26 3.01 -10.25
C ILE A 108 -13.67 3.63 -10.13
N PRO A 109 -14.70 3.04 -10.73
CA PRO A 109 -16.07 3.52 -10.62
C PRO A 109 -16.51 3.68 -9.17
N PHE A 110 -17.17 4.81 -8.89
CA PHE A 110 -17.68 5.12 -7.57
C PHE A 110 -16.59 5.14 -6.48
N ARG A 111 -15.40 5.64 -6.82
CA ARG A 111 -14.30 5.76 -5.87
C ARG A 111 -14.72 6.60 -4.68
N ASP A 112 -14.14 6.31 -3.52
CA ASP A 112 -14.39 7.00 -2.26
C ASP A 112 -15.89 7.05 -1.86
N CYS A 113 -16.68 6.10 -2.36
CA CYS A 113 -18.15 6.11 -2.16
C CYS A 113 -18.81 7.47 -2.46
N ALA A 114 -18.30 8.21 -3.44
CA ALA A 114 -18.71 9.56 -3.78
C ALA A 114 -18.61 10.60 -2.65
N LEU A 115 -17.65 10.40 -1.73
CA LEU A 115 -17.31 11.38 -0.69
C LEU A 115 -16.43 12.52 -1.26
N TYR A 116 -15.43 12.99 -0.50
CA TYR A 116 -14.61 14.14 -0.88
C TYR A 116 -13.79 13.95 -2.15
N SER A 117 -13.40 12.71 -2.47
CA SER A 117 -12.65 12.34 -3.68
C SER A 117 -13.51 11.70 -4.76
N ALA A 118 -14.81 12.01 -4.79
CA ALA A 118 -15.77 11.47 -5.76
C ALA A 118 -15.28 11.54 -7.20
N GLY A 119 -15.62 10.53 -8.01
CA GLY A 119 -15.25 10.44 -9.42
C GLY A 119 -15.03 9.01 -9.88
N GLY A 120 -14.14 8.85 -10.83
CA GLY A 120 -13.82 7.57 -11.45
C GLY A 120 -14.55 7.35 -12.77
N ALA A 121 -14.22 6.24 -13.44
CA ALA A 121 -14.89 5.78 -14.64
C ALA A 121 -16.38 5.51 -14.37
N ARG A 122 -17.20 5.58 -15.41
CA ARG A 122 -18.65 5.40 -15.28
C ARG A 122 -19.07 3.95 -15.07
N ASP A 123 -18.29 3.02 -15.59
CA ASP A 123 -18.59 1.59 -15.58
C ASP A 123 -17.33 0.74 -15.79
N VAL A 124 -17.51 -0.59 -15.72
CA VAL A 124 -16.44 -1.59 -15.90
C VAL A 124 -15.73 -1.45 -17.25
N ALA A 125 -16.47 -1.16 -18.33
CA ALA A 125 -15.90 -1.09 -19.68
C ALA A 125 -15.01 0.16 -19.85
N GLU A 126 -15.46 1.30 -19.35
CA GLU A 126 -14.69 2.54 -19.37
C GLU A 126 -13.43 2.42 -18.49
N TYR A 127 -13.56 1.83 -17.30
CA TYR A 127 -12.42 1.56 -16.43
C TYR A 127 -11.35 0.69 -17.11
N LYS A 128 -11.77 -0.43 -17.70
CA LYS A 128 -10.84 -1.33 -18.42
C LYS A 128 -10.13 -0.62 -19.58
N ALA A 129 -10.88 0.15 -20.36
CA ALA A 129 -10.28 0.93 -21.44
C ALA A 129 -9.28 1.99 -20.93
N TRP A 130 -9.58 2.61 -19.79
CA TRP A 130 -8.69 3.58 -19.15
C TRP A 130 -7.40 2.89 -18.64
N ILE A 131 -7.51 1.72 -17.99
CA ILE A 131 -6.36 0.90 -17.56
C ILE A 131 -5.52 0.46 -18.78
N ASP A 132 -6.14 0.13 -19.91
CA ASP A 132 -5.42 -0.17 -21.16
C ASP A 132 -4.54 1.00 -21.60
N GLY A 133 -5.10 2.22 -21.55
CA GLY A 133 -4.36 3.43 -21.85
C GLY A 133 -3.22 3.67 -20.86
N PHE A 134 -3.48 3.53 -19.56
CA PHE A 134 -2.48 3.69 -18.52
C PHE A 134 -1.31 2.70 -18.71
N ALA A 135 -1.59 1.43 -18.89
CA ALA A 135 -0.60 0.38 -19.15
C ALA A 135 0.19 0.63 -20.45
N ALA A 136 -0.48 1.02 -21.52
CA ALA A 136 0.17 1.37 -22.78
C ALA A 136 1.10 2.59 -22.64
N GLY A 137 0.77 3.53 -21.75
CA GLY A 137 1.61 4.66 -21.40
C GLY A 137 2.91 4.27 -20.71
N ILE A 138 2.88 3.27 -19.83
CA ILE A 138 4.05 2.70 -19.14
C ILE A 138 5.01 2.05 -20.17
N GLY A 139 4.49 1.16 -20.99
CA GLY A 139 5.28 0.41 -21.96
C GLY A 139 6.32 -0.49 -21.28
N ARG A 140 7.61 -0.21 -21.49
CA ARG A 140 8.72 -1.03 -20.97
C ARG A 140 9.55 -0.31 -19.88
N GLU A 141 9.08 0.83 -19.42
CA GLU A 141 9.80 1.62 -18.42
C GLU A 141 9.60 1.02 -17.02
N GLU A 142 10.61 1.22 -16.15
CA GLU A 142 10.52 0.81 -14.73
C GLU A 142 9.58 1.77 -13.98
N VAL A 143 8.54 1.21 -13.36
CA VAL A 143 7.54 1.98 -12.61
C VAL A 143 7.03 1.20 -11.39
N ALA A 144 6.70 1.91 -10.31
CA ALA A 144 5.88 1.38 -9.23
C ALA A 144 4.46 1.92 -9.37
N VAL A 145 3.46 1.04 -9.46
CA VAL A 145 2.05 1.38 -9.59
C VAL A 145 1.33 1.12 -8.27
N VAL A 146 0.72 2.16 -7.73
CA VAL A 146 -0.23 2.11 -6.62
C VAL A 146 -1.62 2.07 -7.24
N LEU A 147 -2.29 0.93 -7.12
CA LEU A 147 -3.52 0.64 -7.83
C LEU A 147 -4.74 0.87 -6.95
N GLU A 148 -5.49 1.91 -7.24
CA GLU A 148 -6.80 2.26 -6.67
C GLU A 148 -6.79 2.36 -5.14
N PRO A 149 -6.17 3.40 -4.56
CA PRO A 149 -6.33 3.74 -3.15
C PRO A 149 -7.81 3.73 -2.74
N ASP A 150 -8.11 3.21 -1.54
CA ASP A 150 -9.46 2.96 -1.01
C ASP A 150 -10.30 1.94 -1.82
N GLY A 151 -9.76 1.44 -2.92
CA GLY A 151 -10.47 0.57 -3.85
C GLY A 151 -10.90 -0.77 -3.25
N LEU A 152 -10.16 -1.27 -2.27
CA LEU A 152 -10.53 -2.46 -1.49
C LEU A 152 -11.07 -2.10 -0.09
N GLY A 153 -10.79 -0.90 0.40
CA GLY A 153 -11.36 -0.41 1.66
C GLY A 153 -12.85 -0.09 1.53
N VAL A 154 -13.27 0.48 0.39
CA VAL A 154 -14.65 0.89 0.13
C VAL A 154 -15.19 0.18 -1.11
N ILE A 155 -15.98 -0.87 -0.91
CA ILE A 155 -16.61 -1.63 -2.00
C ILE A 155 -18.13 -1.45 -1.94
N PRO A 156 -18.79 -0.90 -2.99
CA PRO A 156 -20.23 -0.72 -2.98
C PRO A 156 -20.98 -2.03 -2.76
N TRP A 157 -21.97 -2.04 -1.85
CA TRP A 157 -22.85 -3.17 -1.54
C TRP A 157 -22.12 -4.47 -1.16
N TYR A 158 -20.89 -4.38 -0.64
CA TYR A 158 -20.12 -5.55 -0.23
C TYR A 158 -20.58 -6.09 1.12
N THR A 159 -20.62 -7.41 1.24
CA THR A 159 -20.83 -8.10 2.50
C THR A 159 -19.49 -8.61 3.02
N THR A 160 -19.12 -8.16 4.21
CA THR A 160 -17.86 -8.48 4.88
C THR A 160 -17.81 -9.95 5.37
N LEU A 161 -16.63 -10.42 5.80
CA LEU A 161 -16.44 -11.77 6.31
C LEU A 161 -17.35 -12.12 7.51
N ASP A 162 -17.69 -11.13 8.34
CA ASP A 162 -18.59 -11.28 9.47
C ASP A 162 -20.08 -11.12 9.11
N GLY A 163 -20.38 -10.97 7.81
CA GLY A 163 -21.74 -10.89 7.28
C GLY A 163 -22.39 -9.52 7.39
N GLN A 164 -21.62 -8.46 7.69
CA GLN A 164 -22.13 -7.09 7.70
C GLN A 164 -22.13 -6.51 6.29
N LEU A 165 -23.18 -5.77 5.97
CA LEU A 165 -23.25 -5.01 4.73
C LEU A 165 -22.51 -3.68 4.88
N GLU A 166 -21.59 -3.38 3.96
CA GLU A 166 -20.83 -2.13 3.91
C GLU A 166 -21.75 -0.88 3.94
N SER A 167 -21.21 0.22 4.46
CA SER A 167 -21.94 1.50 4.52
C SER A 167 -22.09 2.15 3.14
N CYS A 168 -21.19 1.86 2.21
CA CYS A 168 -21.22 2.34 0.83
C CYS A 168 -22.33 1.65 0.03
N ARG A 169 -23.51 2.29 -0.06
CA ARG A 169 -24.71 1.73 -0.70
C ARG A 169 -25.34 2.71 -1.68
N PRO A 170 -24.64 3.06 -2.77
CA PRO A 170 -25.19 3.96 -3.77
C PRO A 170 -26.39 3.32 -4.49
N PRO A 171 -27.49 4.06 -4.70
CA PRO A 171 -28.69 3.55 -5.38
C PRO A 171 -28.43 3.03 -6.79
N GLU A 172 -27.44 3.59 -7.49
CA GLU A 172 -27.05 3.22 -8.85
C GLU A 172 -26.43 1.82 -8.92
N TYR A 173 -26.04 1.27 -7.78
CA TYR A 173 -25.45 -0.07 -7.63
C TYR A 173 -26.30 -1.00 -6.77
N ASP A 174 -27.51 -0.59 -6.37
CA ASP A 174 -28.41 -1.42 -5.59
C ASP A 174 -28.76 -2.71 -6.33
N PRO A 175 -28.38 -3.89 -5.82
CA PRO A 175 -28.58 -5.16 -6.50
C PRO A 175 -30.06 -5.51 -6.67
N GLU A 176 -30.95 -5.05 -5.79
CA GLU A 176 -32.39 -5.32 -5.89
C GLU A 176 -33.05 -4.55 -7.05
N THR A 177 -32.60 -3.36 -7.32
CA THR A 177 -33.19 -2.48 -8.34
C THR A 177 -32.48 -2.57 -9.68
N THR A 178 -31.18 -2.79 -9.68
CA THR A 178 -30.35 -2.81 -10.91
C THR A 178 -30.01 -4.21 -11.41
N GLY A 179 -30.08 -5.21 -10.54
CA GLY A 179 -29.61 -6.56 -10.81
C GLY A 179 -28.07 -6.67 -10.92
N ARG A 180 -27.32 -5.62 -10.56
CA ARG A 180 -25.86 -5.59 -10.57
C ARG A 180 -25.28 -6.25 -9.32
N ASP A 181 -24.11 -6.86 -9.48
CA ASP A 181 -23.24 -7.26 -8.37
C ASP A 181 -22.03 -6.31 -8.35
N ALA A 182 -22.18 -5.19 -7.65
CA ALA A 182 -21.16 -4.15 -7.59
C ALA A 182 -19.84 -4.64 -6.96
N ALA A 183 -19.92 -5.58 -6.02
CA ALA A 183 -18.74 -6.18 -5.41
C ALA A 183 -18.00 -7.09 -6.40
N ALA A 184 -18.72 -7.94 -7.14
CA ALA A 184 -18.12 -8.76 -8.19
C ALA A 184 -17.50 -7.89 -9.29
N GLU A 185 -18.18 -6.83 -9.73
CA GLU A 185 -17.66 -5.85 -10.70
C GLU A 185 -16.38 -5.19 -10.17
N ARG A 186 -16.28 -4.84 -8.87
CA ARG A 186 -15.09 -4.27 -8.25
C ARG A 186 -13.90 -5.24 -8.37
N PHE A 187 -14.08 -6.50 -7.99
CA PHE A 187 -13.02 -7.50 -8.12
C PHE A 187 -12.68 -7.83 -9.56
N GLU A 188 -13.66 -7.85 -10.48
CA GLU A 188 -13.42 -8.00 -11.92
C GLU A 188 -12.50 -6.90 -12.45
N MET A 189 -12.76 -5.64 -12.09
CA MET A 189 -11.96 -4.50 -12.51
C MET A 189 -10.53 -4.56 -11.96
N LEU A 190 -10.35 -4.87 -10.68
CA LEU A 190 -9.02 -4.95 -10.05
C LEU A 190 -8.21 -6.12 -10.61
N ASN A 191 -8.82 -7.30 -10.78
CA ASN A 191 -8.15 -8.44 -11.43
C ASN A 191 -7.71 -8.09 -12.85
N TYR A 192 -8.59 -7.45 -13.63
CA TYR A 192 -8.24 -6.99 -14.98
C TYR A 192 -7.06 -6.00 -14.94
N ALA A 193 -7.08 -5.04 -14.02
CA ALA A 193 -6.03 -4.04 -13.91
C ALA A 193 -4.68 -4.68 -13.52
N VAL A 194 -4.67 -5.60 -12.55
CA VAL A 194 -3.47 -6.37 -12.20
C VAL A 194 -2.92 -7.10 -13.41
N ASP A 195 -3.74 -7.91 -14.08
CA ASP A 195 -3.30 -8.71 -15.23
C ASP A 195 -2.76 -7.81 -16.36
N ARG A 196 -3.47 -6.73 -16.65
CA ARG A 196 -3.09 -5.80 -17.72
C ARG A 196 -1.80 -5.03 -17.42
N LEU A 197 -1.60 -4.60 -16.17
CA LEU A 197 -0.39 -3.90 -15.74
C LEU A 197 0.81 -4.85 -15.68
N LYS A 198 0.61 -6.11 -15.26
CA LYS A 198 1.67 -7.13 -15.22
C LYS A 198 2.11 -7.63 -16.60
N GLU A 199 1.39 -7.30 -17.67
CA GLU A 199 1.90 -7.45 -19.04
C GLU A 199 3.05 -6.47 -19.36
N GLN A 200 3.22 -5.42 -18.57
CA GLN A 200 4.33 -4.48 -18.67
C GLN A 200 5.53 -5.06 -17.89
N PRO A 201 6.65 -5.42 -18.57
CA PRO A 201 7.67 -6.29 -17.99
C PRO A 201 8.42 -5.70 -16.78
N ASN A 202 8.40 -4.38 -16.63
CA ASN A 202 9.12 -3.66 -15.59
C ASN A 202 8.15 -2.82 -14.70
N ALA A 203 6.87 -3.14 -14.73
CA ALA A 203 5.90 -2.55 -13.82
C ALA A 203 5.73 -3.43 -12.59
N VAL A 204 5.82 -2.80 -11.41
CA VAL A 204 5.46 -3.42 -10.14
C VAL A 204 4.17 -2.82 -9.64
N VAL A 205 3.27 -3.69 -9.19
CA VAL A 205 1.87 -3.34 -8.93
C VAL A 205 1.51 -3.70 -7.50
N TYR A 206 1.01 -2.72 -6.75
CA TYR A 206 0.57 -2.87 -5.37
C TYR A 206 -0.91 -2.53 -5.26
N LEU A 207 -1.69 -3.44 -4.66
CA LEU A 207 -3.12 -3.31 -4.38
C LEU A 207 -3.37 -2.64 -3.03
N ASP A 208 -4.60 -2.16 -2.79
CA ASP A 208 -4.97 -1.49 -1.55
C ASP A 208 -5.07 -2.46 -0.35
N GLY A 209 -4.18 -2.33 0.61
CA GLY A 209 -4.19 -3.02 1.90
C GLY A 209 -4.78 -2.18 3.04
N THR A 210 -5.31 -1.00 2.76
CA THR A 210 -5.91 -0.06 3.71
C THR A 210 -4.95 0.45 4.80
N ASN A 211 -5.37 0.48 6.06
CA ASN A 211 -4.56 0.94 7.19
C ASN A 211 -4.98 0.27 8.50
N THR A 212 -4.20 0.49 9.56
CA THR A 212 -4.34 -0.16 10.87
C THR A 212 -5.62 0.21 11.63
N SER A 213 -6.26 1.33 11.28
CA SER A 213 -7.49 1.81 11.93
C SER A 213 -8.76 1.41 11.19
N TRP A 214 -8.65 0.69 10.09
CA TRP A 214 -9.78 0.42 9.19
C TRP A 214 -10.14 -1.06 9.15
N LEU A 215 -9.67 -1.83 8.15
CA LEU A 215 -10.01 -3.24 8.04
C LEU A 215 -9.20 -4.10 9.03
N ASN A 216 -9.81 -5.14 9.61
CA ASN A 216 -9.02 -6.16 10.29
C ASN A 216 -8.18 -6.96 9.27
N VAL A 217 -7.12 -7.61 9.76
CA VAL A 217 -6.17 -8.35 8.89
C VAL A 217 -6.86 -9.39 8.01
N GLY A 218 -7.82 -10.16 8.56
CA GLY A 218 -8.52 -11.19 7.79
C GLY A 218 -9.37 -10.60 6.68
N GLU A 219 -10.12 -9.54 6.96
CA GLU A 219 -10.93 -8.83 5.97
C GLU A 219 -10.09 -8.22 4.85
N ALA A 220 -8.99 -7.53 5.20
CA ALA A 220 -8.05 -6.98 4.22
C ALA A 220 -7.44 -8.09 3.35
N THR A 221 -7.05 -9.20 3.96
CA THR A 221 -6.48 -10.36 3.25
C THR A 221 -7.48 -11.00 2.28
N ASP A 222 -8.72 -11.24 2.69
CA ASP A 222 -9.77 -11.79 1.82
C ASP A 222 -9.99 -10.93 0.58
N ARG A 223 -10.09 -9.62 0.77
CA ARG A 223 -10.25 -8.65 -0.33
C ARG A 223 -9.03 -8.62 -1.26
N LEU A 224 -7.83 -8.63 -0.72
CA LEU A 224 -6.58 -8.67 -1.50
C LEU A 224 -6.48 -9.94 -2.34
N VAL A 225 -6.79 -11.11 -1.77
CA VAL A 225 -6.77 -12.38 -2.50
C VAL A 225 -7.83 -12.40 -3.60
N LYS A 226 -9.04 -11.94 -3.32
CA LYS A 226 -10.11 -11.79 -4.34
C LYS A 226 -9.73 -10.83 -5.46
N ALA A 227 -8.94 -9.80 -5.16
CA ALA A 227 -8.44 -8.82 -6.14
C ALA A 227 -7.21 -9.30 -6.92
N GLY A 228 -6.65 -10.46 -6.59
CA GLY A 228 -5.54 -11.06 -7.32
C GLY A 228 -4.16 -10.65 -6.85
N VAL A 229 -3.96 -10.36 -5.55
CA VAL A 229 -2.67 -9.98 -4.96
C VAL A 229 -1.57 -11.01 -5.24
N GLU A 230 -1.91 -12.29 -5.40
CA GLU A 230 -0.95 -13.35 -5.76
C GLU A 230 -0.33 -13.19 -7.17
N ARG A 231 -0.92 -12.35 -8.03
CA ARG A 231 -0.40 -12.02 -9.38
C ARG A 231 0.19 -10.62 -9.45
N ALA A 232 -0.07 -9.78 -8.45
CA ALA A 232 0.56 -8.48 -8.25
C ALA A 232 1.94 -8.65 -7.60
N ASP A 233 2.66 -7.56 -7.35
CA ASP A 233 3.92 -7.58 -6.59
C ASP A 233 3.67 -7.42 -5.08
N GLY A 234 2.44 -7.09 -4.69
CA GLY A 234 2.04 -6.98 -3.31
C GLY A 234 0.91 -5.99 -3.09
N PHE A 235 0.98 -5.29 -1.95
CA PHE A 235 -0.03 -4.32 -1.56
C PHE A 235 0.59 -3.07 -0.95
N PHE A 236 -0.17 -1.99 -0.88
CA PHE A 236 0.26 -0.77 -0.21
C PHE A 236 -0.60 -0.49 1.02
N LEU A 237 -0.04 0.28 1.95
CA LEU A 237 -0.68 0.64 3.22
C LEU A 237 -0.63 2.13 3.47
N ASN A 238 -1.61 2.62 4.24
CA ASN A 238 -1.63 3.94 4.85
C ASN A 238 -1.71 5.11 3.86
N VAL A 239 -2.12 4.85 2.60
CA VAL A 239 -2.26 5.92 1.61
C VAL A 239 -3.31 6.92 2.08
N SER A 240 -2.96 8.20 2.04
CA SER A 240 -3.78 9.32 2.54
C SER A 240 -4.13 9.26 4.03
N ASN A 241 -3.48 8.39 4.83
CA ASN A 241 -3.70 8.22 6.25
C ASN A 241 -2.46 8.61 7.09
N TYR A 242 -2.54 8.44 8.40
CA TYR A 242 -1.60 9.03 9.36
C TYR A 242 -1.02 8.02 10.35
N GLU A 243 -1.26 6.73 10.14
CA GLU A 243 -0.85 5.67 11.06
C GLU A 243 0.67 5.55 11.17
N PHE A 244 1.21 5.31 12.38
CA PHE A 244 2.65 5.14 12.56
C PHE A 244 3.24 4.12 11.60
N THR A 245 4.45 4.39 11.12
CA THR A 245 5.14 3.48 10.19
C THR A 245 5.32 2.09 10.79
N GLU A 246 5.69 2.01 12.06
CA GLU A 246 5.89 0.76 12.79
C GLU A 246 4.60 -0.05 12.89
N ASN A 247 3.46 0.61 13.12
CA ASN A 247 2.15 -0.03 13.17
C ASN A 247 1.74 -0.54 11.78
N SER A 248 1.97 0.26 10.74
CA SER A 248 1.72 -0.14 9.35
C SER A 248 2.59 -1.32 8.93
N VAL A 249 3.87 -1.36 9.36
CA VAL A 249 4.76 -2.50 9.09
C VAL A 249 4.29 -3.76 9.81
N ALA A 250 3.87 -3.67 11.08
CA ALA A 250 3.32 -4.81 11.81
C ALA A 250 2.03 -5.33 11.13
N TYR A 251 1.12 -4.45 10.79
CA TYR A 251 -0.14 -4.79 10.10
C TYR A 251 0.10 -5.43 8.74
N GLY A 252 0.99 -4.88 7.91
CA GLY A 252 1.37 -5.45 6.62
C GLY A 252 2.03 -6.82 6.76
N THR A 253 2.88 -6.99 7.76
CA THR A 253 3.46 -8.30 8.07
C THR A 253 2.39 -9.33 8.42
N TRP A 254 1.37 -8.95 9.21
CA TRP A 254 0.26 -9.85 9.53
C TRP A 254 -0.62 -10.15 8.31
N ILE A 255 -0.86 -9.18 7.42
CA ILE A 255 -1.56 -9.44 6.14
C ILE A 255 -0.76 -10.45 5.30
N SER A 256 0.55 -10.27 5.14
CA SER A 256 1.39 -11.21 4.39
C SER A 256 1.36 -12.62 5.01
N ARG A 257 1.42 -12.71 6.35
CA ARG A 257 1.29 -13.96 7.10
C ARG A 257 -0.11 -14.57 6.97
N CYS A 258 -1.16 -13.78 6.97
CA CYS A 258 -2.54 -14.23 6.76
C CYS A 258 -2.76 -14.76 5.34
N ILE A 259 -2.18 -14.10 4.30
CA ILE A 259 -2.18 -14.63 2.94
C ILE A 259 -1.53 -16.02 2.90
N ALA A 260 -0.33 -16.16 3.47
CA ALA A 260 0.36 -17.46 3.52
C ALA A 260 -0.47 -18.52 4.28
N TYR A 261 -1.07 -18.16 5.41
CA TYR A 261 -1.93 -19.05 6.18
C TYR A 261 -3.18 -19.48 5.38
N ALA A 262 -3.92 -18.51 4.85
CA ALA A 262 -5.19 -18.76 4.18
C ALA A 262 -5.05 -19.35 2.76
N THR A 263 -3.84 -19.41 2.21
CA THR A 263 -3.59 -20.07 0.92
C THR A 263 -2.87 -21.41 1.05
N GLN A 264 -2.02 -21.59 2.07
CA GLN A 264 -1.14 -22.76 2.17
C GLN A 264 -1.50 -23.69 3.36
N VAL A 265 -2.03 -23.16 4.48
CA VAL A 265 -2.32 -23.95 5.70
C VAL A 265 -3.79 -24.27 5.81
N ALA A 266 -4.65 -23.27 5.74
CA ALA A 266 -6.10 -23.40 5.87
C ALA A 266 -6.80 -22.60 4.75
N PRO A 267 -6.90 -23.16 3.54
CA PRO A 267 -7.43 -22.44 2.39
C PRO A 267 -8.80 -21.80 2.63
N GLY A 268 -8.86 -20.47 2.48
CA GLY A 268 -10.08 -19.69 2.66
C GLY A 268 -10.43 -19.32 4.10
N ASP A 269 -9.63 -19.70 5.10
CA ASP A 269 -9.87 -19.36 6.51
C ASP A 269 -9.24 -18.02 6.89
N TYR A 270 -9.78 -16.92 6.36
CA TYR A 270 -9.34 -15.56 6.70
C TYR A 270 -9.82 -15.13 8.11
N ALA A 271 -10.93 -15.66 8.57
CA ALA A 271 -11.52 -15.29 9.86
C ALA A 271 -10.66 -15.70 11.07
N SER A 272 -9.84 -16.74 10.92
CA SER A 272 -8.91 -17.20 11.95
C SER A 272 -7.61 -16.40 12.03
N CYS A 273 -7.38 -15.44 11.12
CA CYS A 273 -6.18 -14.60 11.14
C CYS A 273 -6.12 -13.71 12.39
N GLY A 274 -4.95 -13.64 13.02
CA GLY A 274 -4.66 -12.69 14.10
C GLY A 274 -4.75 -11.25 13.61
N ASN A 275 -5.33 -10.35 14.41
CA ASN A 275 -5.53 -8.97 13.97
C ASN A 275 -5.47 -7.97 15.14
N GLN A 276 -5.37 -6.68 14.80
CA GLN A 276 -5.22 -5.57 15.74
C GLN A 276 -6.41 -5.34 16.68
N TYR A 277 -7.58 -5.87 16.37
CA TYR A 277 -8.77 -5.69 17.21
C TYR A 277 -8.87 -6.70 18.34
N TRP A 278 -8.00 -7.73 18.31
CA TRP A 278 -7.83 -8.66 19.43
C TRP A 278 -6.44 -9.29 19.39
N SER A 279 -5.57 -8.85 20.30
CA SER A 279 -4.15 -9.20 20.34
C SER A 279 -3.82 -10.52 21.05
N GLY A 280 -4.82 -11.35 21.40
CA GLY A 280 -4.58 -12.62 22.11
C GLY A 280 -3.85 -13.67 21.27
N GLY A 281 -2.96 -14.43 21.93
CA GLY A 281 -2.21 -15.53 21.34
C GLY A 281 -1.40 -16.30 22.38
N PRO A 282 -0.63 -17.32 21.97
CA PRO A 282 0.17 -18.15 22.89
C PRO A 282 1.09 -17.37 23.82
N ALA A 283 1.73 -16.28 23.33
CA ALA A 283 2.69 -15.52 24.12
C ALA A 283 2.07 -14.69 25.25
N ASN A 284 0.76 -14.49 25.26
CA ASN A 284 0.04 -13.76 26.32
C ASN A 284 -1.14 -14.55 26.90
N ASP A 285 -1.03 -15.89 26.88
CA ASP A 285 -2.05 -16.81 27.40
C ASP A 285 -3.46 -16.53 26.84
N TRP A 286 -3.53 -16.11 25.56
CA TRP A 286 -4.77 -15.74 24.86
C TRP A 286 -5.54 -14.59 25.53
N THR A 287 -4.83 -13.73 26.25
CA THR A 287 -5.40 -12.52 26.85
C THR A 287 -5.26 -11.36 25.88
N GLY A 288 -6.28 -11.16 25.01
CA GLY A 288 -6.25 -10.15 23.96
C GLY A 288 -6.98 -8.86 24.33
N VAL A 289 -6.47 -7.76 23.80
CA VAL A 289 -7.10 -6.44 23.81
C VAL A 289 -7.03 -5.85 22.40
N THR A 290 -7.83 -4.83 22.10
CA THR A 290 -7.66 -4.02 20.91
C THR A 290 -6.37 -3.22 21.02
N LEU A 291 -5.51 -3.27 19.99
CA LEU A 291 -4.31 -2.43 19.93
C LEU A 291 -4.70 -0.96 19.69
N SER A 292 -3.98 -0.06 20.36
CA SER A 292 -4.19 1.39 20.25
C SER A 292 -3.35 1.96 19.11
N ASN A 293 -3.96 2.71 18.20
CA ASN A 293 -3.24 3.47 17.17
C ASN A 293 -2.65 4.79 17.69
N GLN A 294 -2.83 5.11 18.99
CA GLN A 294 -2.27 6.30 19.61
C GLN A 294 -0.84 6.12 20.13
N GLY A 295 -0.22 4.96 19.89
CA GLY A 295 1.15 4.65 20.24
C GLY A 295 1.80 3.66 19.29
N ILE A 296 3.12 3.58 19.33
CA ILE A 296 3.89 2.67 18.50
C ILE A 296 3.79 1.24 19.03
N TRP A 297 3.37 0.31 18.19
CA TRP A 297 3.28 -1.11 18.52
C TRP A 297 4.66 -1.77 18.59
N SER A 298 4.84 -2.68 19.52
CA SER A 298 6.10 -3.38 19.71
C SER A 298 5.90 -4.73 20.39
N LEU A 299 6.73 -5.70 20.06
CA LEU A 299 6.83 -7.00 20.75
C LEU A 299 7.15 -6.86 22.25
N THR A 300 7.82 -5.78 22.65
CA THR A 300 8.32 -5.57 24.01
C THR A 300 7.59 -4.48 24.77
N ALA A 301 6.50 -3.95 24.23
CA ALA A 301 5.71 -2.94 24.91
C ALA A 301 5.15 -3.50 26.22
N THR A 302 5.24 -2.70 27.29
CA THR A 302 4.66 -3.08 28.59
C THR A 302 3.17 -2.81 28.69
N ASP A 303 2.66 -1.89 27.86
CA ASP A 303 1.23 -1.65 27.70
C ASP A 303 0.63 -2.74 26.79
N PRO A 304 -0.33 -3.54 27.28
CA PRO A 304 -1.00 -4.57 26.48
C PRO A 304 -1.62 -4.02 25.18
N ALA A 305 -2.09 -2.76 25.19
CA ALA A 305 -2.68 -2.11 24.03
C ALA A 305 -1.65 -1.69 22.97
N LEU A 306 -0.36 -1.87 23.21
CA LEU A 306 0.72 -1.62 22.26
C LEU A 306 1.56 -2.88 21.99
N ASN A 307 1.25 -4.01 22.66
CA ASN A 307 2.06 -5.21 22.61
C ASN A 307 1.57 -6.18 21.54
N THR A 308 2.44 -6.52 20.59
CA THR A 308 2.12 -7.37 19.44
C THR A 308 2.40 -8.86 19.66
N ALA A 309 3.08 -9.24 20.73
CA ALA A 309 3.59 -10.60 20.95
C ALA A 309 2.51 -11.70 20.85
N GLY A 310 1.27 -11.41 21.28
CA GLY A 310 0.19 -12.37 21.17
C GLY A 310 -0.16 -12.66 19.70
N ILE A 311 -0.33 -11.63 18.87
CA ILE A 311 -0.65 -11.80 17.43
C ILE A 311 0.50 -12.51 16.73
N ASP A 312 1.73 -12.06 16.93
CA ASP A 312 2.92 -12.63 16.28
C ASP A 312 3.06 -14.12 16.60
N SER A 313 2.90 -14.49 17.88
CA SER A 313 2.96 -15.88 18.32
C SER A 313 1.84 -16.78 17.75
N ARG A 314 0.66 -16.20 17.39
CA ARG A 314 -0.38 -16.94 16.67
C ARG A 314 0.08 -17.32 15.27
N TYR A 315 0.66 -16.38 14.54
CA TYR A 315 1.18 -16.65 13.21
C TYR A 315 2.37 -17.61 13.25
N ASP A 316 3.30 -17.46 14.22
CA ASP A 316 4.41 -18.39 14.39
C ASP A 316 3.91 -19.82 14.63
N ALA A 317 2.89 -19.98 15.47
CA ALA A 317 2.28 -21.30 15.73
C ALA A 317 1.50 -21.85 14.52
N ALA A 318 0.87 -20.98 13.72
CA ALA A 318 0.04 -21.40 12.59
C ALA A 318 0.86 -21.72 11.34
N LEU A 319 1.91 -20.95 11.06
CA LEU A 319 2.74 -21.07 9.85
C LEU A 319 3.89 -22.08 10.02
N GLY A 320 4.43 -22.25 11.24
CA GLY A 320 5.63 -23.05 11.45
C GLY A 320 6.79 -22.57 10.61
N ASP A 321 7.26 -23.41 9.67
CA ASP A 321 8.37 -23.10 8.78
C ASP A 321 7.95 -22.42 7.45
N ILE A 322 6.67 -22.04 7.31
CA ILE A 322 6.18 -21.35 6.10
C ILE A 322 6.51 -19.87 6.21
N GLU A 323 7.34 -19.38 5.29
CA GLU A 323 7.68 -17.97 5.21
C GLU A 323 6.63 -17.19 4.39
N PRO A 324 6.15 -16.03 4.88
CA PRO A 324 5.31 -15.14 4.09
C PRO A 324 6.14 -14.50 2.96
N THR A 325 5.56 -14.39 1.77
CA THR A 325 6.26 -13.91 0.58
C THR A 325 5.55 -12.76 -0.13
N THR A 326 4.41 -12.33 0.36
CA THR A 326 3.70 -11.17 -0.21
C THR A 326 4.29 -9.90 0.36
N HIS A 327 4.89 -9.09 -0.51
CA HIS A 327 5.55 -7.85 -0.15
C HIS A 327 4.56 -6.68 -0.06
N PHE A 328 5.02 -5.54 0.49
CA PHE A 328 4.21 -4.34 0.55
C PHE A 328 5.04 -3.05 0.59
N VAL A 329 4.38 -1.94 0.29
CA VAL A 329 4.92 -0.60 0.45
C VAL A 329 4.06 0.20 1.44
N VAL A 330 4.64 1.20 2.10
CA VAL A 330 3.94 2.02 3.09
C VAL A 330 4.02 3.48 2.71
N ASP A 331 2.87 4.17 2.72
CA ASP A 331 2.84 5.64 2.64
C ASP A 331 3.27 6.24 3.97
N THR A 332 4.39 6.97 3.93
CA THR A 332 4.97 7.64 5.10
C THR A 332 4.92 9.16 4.97
N SER A 333 4.12 9.68 4.06
CA SER A 333 4.10 11.10 3.70
C SER A 333 3.70 12.01 4.86
N ARG A 334 2.71 11.60 5.69
CA ARG A 334 2.09 12.47 6.69
C ARG A 334 1.98 11.82 8.09
N ASN A 335 2.69 10.73 8.33
CA ASN A 335 2.49 9.88 9.50
C ASN A 335 3.56 10.04 10.60
N GLY A 336 4.36 11.09 10.55
CA GLY A 336 5.46 11.29 11.50
C GLY A 336 5.04 11.39 12.96
N ARG A 337 3.76 11.65 13.25
CA ARG A 337 3.19 11.74 14.60
C ARG A 337 2.07 10.75 14.87
N GLY A 338 1.83 9.84 13.92
CA GLY A 338 0.81 8.81 14.03
C GLY A 338 -0.62 9.35 13.91
N ALA A 339 -1.61 8.50 14.22
CA ALA A 339 -3.02 8.81 14.13
C ALA A 339 -3.44 9.98 15.03
N TRP A 340 -4.42 10.75 14.56
CA TRP A 340 -5.03 11.80 15.38
C TRP A 340 -6.07 11.23 16.34
N ALA A 341 -5.95 11.62 17.62
CA ALA A 341 -6.98 11.36 18.63
C ALA A 341 -7.95 12.54 18.68
N ALA A 342 -9.09 12.41 18.03
CA ALA A 342 -10.13 13.42 18.11
C ALA A 342 -10.65 13.57 19.55
N PRO A 343 -11.06 14.79 19.96
CA PRO A 343 -11.66 14.99 21.28
C PRO A 343 -12.93 14.12 21.44
N ALA A 344 -12.95 13.30 22.51
CA ALA A 344 -14.01 12.33 22.70
C ALA A 344 -15.40 13.00 22.82
N GLY A 345 -16.36 12.56 22.03
CA GLY A 345 -17.76 13.01 22.09
C GLY A 345 -17.99 14.45 21.61
N VAL A 346 -17.00 15.09 21.00
CA VAL A 346 -17.13 16.46 20.48
C VAL A 346 -17.78 16.45 19.09
N TYR A 347 -17.43 15.49 18.24
CA TYR A 347 -17.89 15.44 16.85
C TYR A 347 -18.83 14.27 16.62
N PRO A 348 -19.93 14.46 15.83
CA PRO A 348 -20.77 13.36 15.37
C PRO A 348 -20.01 12.32 14.53
N ASP A 349 -19.13 12.79 13.65
CA ASP A 349 -18.15 12.03 12.91
C ASP A 349 -16.82 12.79 13.00
N ALA A 350 -15.80 12.20 13.60
CA ALA A 350 -14.54 12.88 13.79
C ALA A 350 -13.70 13.00 12.50
N GLU A 351 -14.02 12.25 11.45
CA GLU A 351 -13.30 12.23 10.17
C GLU A 351 -11.78 12.23 10.38
N THR A 352 -11.28 11.32 11.25
CA THR A 352 -9.89 11.32 11.73
C THR A 352 -8.85 11.19 10.62
N TRP A 353 -9.28 10.76 9.45
CA TRP A 353 -8.51 10.63 8.22
C TRP A 353 -8.49 11.93 7.40
N CYS A 354 -9.41 12.86 7.62
CA CYS A 354 -9.57 14.07 6.80
C CYS A 354 -8.85 15.26 7.44
N ASN A 355 -7.75 15.71 6.86
CA ASN A 355 -6.95 16.86 7.28
C ASN A 355 -6.75 17.02 8.82
N PRO A 356 -6.48 15.96 9.59
CA PRO A 356 -6.36 16.11 11.04
C PRO A 356 -5.24 17.09 11.42
N PRO A 357 -5.41 17.84 12.51
CA PRO A 357 -4.41 18.80 12.95
C PRO A 357 -3.18 18.12 13.59
N ASP A 358 -2.09 18.86 13.74
CA ASP A 358 -0.87 18.44 14.44
C ASP A 358 -0.18 17.19 13.86
N ARG A 359 -0.30 16.93 12.57
CA ARG A 359 0.42 15.85 11.89
C ARG A 359 1.75 16.33 11.35
N GLY A 360 2.72 15.43 11.26
CA GLY A 360 4.05 15.70 10.73
C GLY A 360 4.39 14.82 9.55
N LEU A 361 5.31 15.27 8.71
CA LEU A 361 5.91 14.39 7.71
C LEU A 361 6.58 13.20 8.39
N GLY A 362 6.43 12.01 7.83
CA GLY A 362 7.10 10.80 8.28
C GLY A 362 8.45 10.56 7.62
N LEU A 363 8.84 9.27 7.52
CA LEU A 363 10.09 8.85 6.88
C LEU A 363 10.14 9.32 5.43
N ARG A 364 11.34 9.70 4.97
CA ARG A 364 11.53 10.09 3.57
C ARG A 364 11.48 8.85 2.67
N PRO A 365 11.05 9.02 1.40
CA PRO A 365 11.01 7.91 0.46
C PRO A 365 12.36 7.18 0.37
N THR A 366 12.32 5.87 0.53
CA THR A 366 13.49 4.98 0.46
C THR A 366 13.08 3.55 0.15
N THR A 367 13.94 2.83 -0.55
CA THR A 367 13.87 1.37 -0.71
C THR A 367 14.79 0.63 0.27
N ASP A 368 15.58 1.36 1.06
CA ASP A 368 16.38 0.80 2.16
C ASP A 368 15.52 0.78 3.44
N THR A 369 14.58 -0.14 3.53
CA THR A 369 13.59 -0.21 4.62
C THR A 369 14.09 -0.97 5.84
N GLY A 370 15.05 -1.87 5.66
CA GLY A 370 15.54 -2.76 6.70
C GLY A 370 14.56 -3.89 7.09
N ASN A 371 13.50 -4.10 6.30
CA ASN A 371 12.51 -5.15 6.50
C ASN A 371 12.33 -5.92 5.18
N GLU A 372 12.41 -7.25 5.23
CA GLU A 372 12.39 -8.11 4.04
C GLU A 372 11.07 -8.08 3.28
N LEU A 373 9.94 -7.83 3.94
CA LEU A 373 8.62 -7.76 3.30
C LEU A 373 8.25 -6.35 2.84
N VAL A 374 9.01 -5.32 3.24
CA VAL A 374 8.72 -3.93 2.88
C VAL A 374 9.64 -3.48 1.75
N ASP A 375 9.10 -3.36 0.54
CA ASP A 375 9.88 -2.95 -0.63
C ASP A 375 10.29 -1.47 -0.56
N ALA A 376 9.39 -0.60 -0.07
CA ALA A 376 9.70 0.81 0.07
C ALA A 376 8.82 1.53 1.10
N PHE A 377 9.39 2.58 1.70
CA PHE A 377 8.65 3.69 2.28
C PHE A 377 8.52 4.77 1.21
N LEU A 378 7.31 5.24 0.96
CA LEU A 378 7.01 6.16 -0.15
C LEU A 378 6.21 7.36 0.35
N TRP A 379 6.21 8.45 -0.41
CA TRP A 379 5.24 9.51 -0.27
C TRP A 379 4.21 9.36 -1.39
N ILE A 380 3.19 8.54 -1.12
CA ILE A 380 2.12 8.25 -2.08
C ILE A 380 1.10 9.38 -2.06
N LYS A 381 0.54 9.73 -0.90
CA LYS A 381 -0.16 11.01 -0.75
C LYS A 381 0.85 12.15 -0.86
N ILE A 382 0.49 13.20 -1.56
CA ILE A 382 1.35 14.37 -1.73
C ILE A 382 1.19 15.28 -0.51
N PRO A 383 2.23 15.48 0.33
CA PRO A 383 2.13 16.35 1.49
C PRO A 383 1.79 17.78 1.13
N GLY A 384 0.77 18.34 1.76
CA GLY A 384 0.24 19.67 1.48
C GLY A 384 -0.92 19.69 0.50
N GLU A 385 -1.36 18.55 -0.03
CA GLU A 385 -2.64 18.43 -0.73
C GLU A 385 -3.74 17.99 0.24
N SER A 386 -4.84 18.73 0.26
CA SER A 386 -6.01 18.49 1.10
C SER A 386 -6.63 17.10 0.86
N ASP A 387 -7.26 16.55 1.90
CA ASP A 387 -8.11 15.36 1.81
C ASP A 387 -9.55 15.70 1.40
N GLY A 388 -9.96 16.97 1.58
CA GLY A 388 -11.28 17.46 1.24
C GLY A 388 -11.75 18.57 2.17
N GLU A 389 -12.99 18.99 1.97
CA GLU A 389 -13.66 20.02 2.77
C GLU A 389 -14.24 19.40 4.06
N CYS A 390 -13.36 18.97 4.98
CA CYS A 390 -13.73 18.28 6.21
C CYS A 390 -14.60 19.16 7.10
N PHE A 391 -15.65 18.60 7.71
CA PHE A 391 -16.57 19.34 8.59
C PHE A 391 -16.94 18.59 9.88
N ARG A 392 -16.30 17.45 10.16
CA ARG A 392 -16.43 16.65 11.39
C ARG A 392 -17.88 16.25 11.71
N GLY A 393 -18.70 16.05 10.68
CA GLY A 393 -20.12 15.71 10.84
C GLY A 393 -21.01 16.84 11.36
N LEU A 394 -20.51 18.09 11.44
CA LEU A 394 -21.28 19.24 11.96
C LEU A 394 -22.15 19.92 10.91
N GLY A 395 -22.09 19.49 9.63
CA GLY A 395 -22.96 19.95 8.56
C GLY A 395 -22.70 21.40 8.09
N GLY A 396 -21.57 21.98 8.45
CA GLY A 396 -21.09 23.28 7.95
C GLY A 396 -19.92 23.08 6.98
N PRO A 397 -19.53 24.07 6.21
CA PRO A 397 -18.38 23.96 5.34
C PRO A 397 -17.05 24.11 6.09
N GLU A 398 -17.07 24.64 7.34
CA GLU A 398 -15.87 24.97 8.11
C GLU A 398 -15.42 23.76 8.93
N ASP A 399 -14.13 23.41 8.82
CA ASP A 399 -13.49 22.42 9.73
C ASP A 399 -13.25 23.09 11.09
N PRO A 400 -13.90 22.64 12.18
CA PRO A 400 -13.78 23.24 13.49
C PRO A 400 -12.35 23.10 14.08
N GLU A 401 -11.57 22.09 13.67
CA GLU A 401 -10.17 21.90 14.12
C GLU A 401 -9.21 22.84 13.39
N ARG A 402 -9.56 23.29 12.19
CA ARG A 402 -8.78 24.22 11.37
C ARG A 402 -9.27 25.67 11.51
N GLY A 403 -10.54 25.89 11.90
CA GLY A 403 -11.16 27.20 11.97
C GLY A 403 -11.30 27.87 10.62
N MET A 404 -11.44 27.08 9.55
CA MET A 404 -11.58 27.54 8.17
C MET A 404 -12.26 26.47 7.31
N VAL A 405 -12.67 26.83 6.11
CA VAL A 405 -13.06 25.88 5.08
C VAL A 405 -11.81 25.28 4.47
N ASP A 406 -11.65 23.98 4.59
CA ASP A 406 -10.51 23.29 3.98
C ASP A 406 -10.61 23.34 2.45
N PRO A 407 -9.48 23.33 1.73
CA PRO A 407 -9.51 23.21 0.27
C PRO A 407 -10.12 21.88 -0.18
N PRO A 408 -10.76 21.83 -1.36
CA PRO A 408 -11.22 20.56 -1.94
C PRO A 408 -10.11 19.52 -2.06
N ALA A 409 -10.49 18.24 -2.10
CA ALA A 409 -9.54 17.13 -2.19
C ALA A 409 -8.54 17.31 -3.35
N GLY A 410 -7.25 17.06 -3.08
CA GLY A 410 -6.16 17.23 -4.04
C GLY A 410 -5.70 18.68 -4.26
N HIS A 411 -6.41 19.68 -3.73
CA HIS A 411 -5.95 21.06 -3.81
C HIS A 411 -4.89 21.38 -2.76
N TRP A 412 -4.02 22.33 -3.09
CA TRP A 412 -2.95 22.72 -2.18
C TRP A 412 -3.47 23.42 -0.92
N PHE A 413 -3.01 22.96 0.24
CA PHE A 413 -3.38 23.43 1.57
C PHE A 413 -2.15 24.02 2.29
N PRO A 414 -1.88 25.33 2.18
CA PRO A 414 -0.65 25.93 2.71
C PRO A 414 -0.45 25.76 4.21
N GLU A 415 -1.53 25.81 5.00
CA GLU A 415 -1.50 25.67 6.45
C GLU A 415 -1.10 24.26 6.86
N GLN A 416 -1.68 23.23 6.23
CA GLN A 416 -1.32 21.84 6.44
C GLN A 416 0.13 21.58 5.98
N ALA A 417 0.54 22.10 4.82
CA ALA A 417 1.92 21.92 4.31
C ALA A 417 2.96 22.45 5.30
N ARG A 418 2.70 23.61 5.89
CA ARG A 418 3.56 24.21 6.92
C ARG A 418 3.61 23.34 8.17
N GLU A 419 2.46 22.96 8.71
CA GLU A 419 2.34 22.13 9.91
C GLU A 419 3.09 20.81 9.75
N LEU A 420 2.90 20.13 8.60
CA LEU A 420 3.60 18.89 8.29
C LEU A 420 5.13 19.06 8.29
N ILE A 421 5.64 20.19 7.78
CA ILE A 421 7.08 20.51 7.78
C ILE A 421 7.58 20.76 9.21
N GLU A 422 6.90 21.60 9.97
CA GLU A 422 7.31 22.01 11.32
C GLU A 422 7.30 20.83 12.30
N LEU A 423 6.35 19.90 12.14
CA LEU A 423 6.17 18.74 12.99
C LEU A 423 6.79 17.44 12.43
N ALA A 424 7.59 17.54 11.36
CA ALA A 424 8.19 16.39 10.69
C ALA A 424 9.02 15.52 11.64
N GLN A 425 8.86 14.19 11.54
CA GLN A 425 9.65 13.19 12.26
C GLN A 425 10.09 12.06 11.30
N PRO A 426 11.39 11.95 11.02
CA PRO A 426 12.48 12.81 11.51
C PRO A 426 12.39 14.24 10.97
N PRO A 427 12.95 15.24 11.69
CA PRO A 427 12.87 16.65 11.31
C PRO A 427 13.41 16.90 9.89
N LEU A 428 12.74 17.79 9.15
CA LEU A 428 13.29 18.34 7.92
C LEU A 428 14.44 19.28 8.27
N ARG A 429 15.65 18.90 7.87
CA ARG A 429 16.80 19.82 7.96
C ARG A 429 16.68 20.81 6.80
N HIS A 430 16.57 22.09 7.09
CA HIS A 430 16.75 23.12 6.05
C HIS A 430 18.19 23.00 5.54
N PRO A 431 18.39 22.98 4.22
CA PRO A 431 19.72 22.96 3.63
C PRO A 431 20.49 24.24 3.92
#